data_45622f9eeef030e09eda9da865e1bee1
#
_entry.id   45622f9eeef030e09eda9da865e1bee1
#
_cell.length_a   1.000
_cell.length_b   1.000
_cell.length_c   1.000
_cell.angle_alpha   90.00
_cell.angle_beta   90.00
_cell.angle_gamma   90.00
#
_symmetry.space_group_name_H-M   'P 1'
#
loop_
_entity.id
_entity.type
_entity.pdbx_description
1 polymer ?
#
loop_
_entity_poly.entity_id
_entity_poly.type
_entity_poly.pdbx_seq_one_letter_code
_entity_poly.pdbx_strand_id
1 'polypeptide(L)'
;RLDGKKTPDRLDPFGSRERKMEDYLLGEYDVTKRDERTGYLFIEYKKRNTNRYITTGIGLKAKRHKSMDFWGFIIKDGRRIGRDMLLYKKEKVSGSVQKIPLTKKELENSIGDGGVVVGTQKEYMGLVNKYVFGFESIEAFDDLIKLLIQLRSPKLSKDFKPTVIYNILEESLPELGDDELRS
;
A
#
# COMPACT_ATOMS: atom_id res chain seq x y z
N ARG A 1 -1.45 3.65 0.18
CA ARG A 1 -0.30 3.34 1.07
C ARG A 1 0.88 2.78 0.31
N LEU A 2 1.40 3.56 -0.66
CA LEU A 2 2.53 3.15 -1.50
C LEU A 2 3.84 2.95 -0.71
N ASP A 3 4.02 3.71 0.35
CA ASP A 3 5.20 3.67 1.23
C ASP A 3 5.03 2.78 2.47
N GLY A 4 3.83 2.27 2.73
CA GLY A 4 3.52 1.46 3.89
C GLY A 4 3.56 2.19 5.24
N LYS A 5 3.85 3.50 5.28
CA LYS A 5 3.93 4.26 6.54
C LYS A 5 2.57 4.35 7.24
N LYS A 6 2.59 4.28 8.57
CA LYS A 6 1.41 4.22 9.44
C LYS A 6 1.12 5.55 10.16
N THR A 7 1.87 6.60 9.86
CA THR A 7 1.74 7.91 10.51
C THR A 7 0.39 8.57 10.22
N PRO A 8 -0.25 9.22 11.19
CA PRO A 8 -1.59 9.81 11.04
C PRO A 8 -1.70 10.83 9.91
N ASP A 9 -0.70 11.66 9.71
CA ASP A 9 -0.61 12.66 8.64
C ASP A 9 -0.67 12.04 7.23
N ARG A 10 -0.20 10.81 7.10
CA ARG A 10 -0.26 10.07 5.83
C ARG A 10 -1.58 9.31 5.63
N LEU A 11 -2.38 9.17 6.67
CA LEU A 11 -3.72 8.57 6.61
C LEU A 11 -4.76 9.58 6.17
N ASP A 12 -4.80 10.69 6.87
CA ASP A 12 -5.78 11.75 6.69
C ASP A 12 -5.11 13.10 6.90
N PRO A 13 -4.78 13.83 5.82
CA PRO A 13 -4.19 15.16 5.92
C PRO A 13 -5.09 16.18 6.60
N PHE A 14 -6.40 15.88 6.72
CA PHE A 14 -7.42 16.76 7.32
C PHE A 14 -7.95 16.24 8.65
N GLY A 15 -7.69 14.95 8.95
CA GLY A 15 -8.14 14.31 10.18
C GLY A 15 -7.39 14.85 11.40
N SER A 16 -8.00 14.71 12.56
CA SER A 16 -7.30 14.93 13.82
C SER A 16 -6.10 13.98 13.90
N ARG A 17 -4.95 14.48 14.34
CA ARG A 17 -3.74 13.68 14.58
C ARG A 17 -3.94 12.58 15.62
N GLU A 18 -5.10 12.54 16.25
CA GLU A 18 -5.50 11.64 17.32
C GLU A 18 -5.89 10.24 16.85
N ARG A 19 -6.33 10.08 15.58
CA ARG A 19 -6.71 8.76 15.04
C ARG A 19 -5.51 7.98 14.53
N LYS A 20 -5.20 6.90 15.22
CA LYS A 20 -4.18 5.93 14.80
C LYS A 20 -4.75 4.96 13.76
N MET A 21 -3.86 4.27 13.04
CA MET A 21 -4.25 3.25 12.06
C MET A 21 -5.04 2.11 12.72
N GLU A 22 -4.70 1.79 13.96
CA GLU A 22 -5.39 0.78 14.79
C GLU A 22 -6.87 1.12 14.97
N ASP A 23 -7.19 2.40 15.18
CA ASP A 23 -8.57 2.86 15.38
C ASP A 23 -9.41 2.69 14.12
N TYR A 24 -8.81 2.92 12.94
CA TYR A 24 -9.50 2.65 11.67
C TYR A 24 -9.75 1.16 11.45
N LEU A 25 -8.88 0.30 11.95
CA LEU A 25 -8.99 -1.14 11.74
C LEU A 25 -9.93 -1.80 12.77
N LEU A 26 -9.81 -1.44 14.04
CA LEU A 26 -10.61 -2.00 15.14
C LEU A 26 -12.00 -1.35 15.24
N GLY A 27 -12.13 -0.05 14.91
CA GLY A 27 -13.31 0.76 15.18
C GLY A 27 -13.49 1.07 16.68
N GLU A 28 -14.59 1.73 17.00
CA GLU A 28 -14.93 2.03 18.38
C GLU A 28 -15.31 0.76 19.14
N TYR A 29 -14.70 0.55 20.30
CA TYR A 29 -14.88 -0.69 21.08
C TYR A 29 -16.34 -0.87 21.52
N ASP A 30 -16.98 0.18 21.96
CA ASP A 30 -18.36 0.14 22.46
C ASP A 30 -19.35 -0.33 21.38
N VAL A 31 -19.04 -0.06 20.11
CA VAL A 31 -19.85 -0.47 18.97
C VAL A 31 -19.46 -1.86 18.47
N THR A 32 -18.16 -2.13 18.32
CA THR A 32 -17.69 -3.34 17.62
C THR A 32 -17.38 -4.50 18.54
N LYS A 33 -17.05 -4.26 19.82
CA LYS A 33 -16.57 -5.24 20.82
C LYS A 33 -15.42 -6.11 20.31
N ARG A 34 -14.57 -5.53 19.44
CA ARG A 34 -13.47 -6.26 18.80
C ARG A 34 -12.14 -5.95 19.47
N ASP A 35 -11.44 -7.00 19.88
CA ASP A 35 -10.10 -6.90 20.45
C ASP A 35 -8.99 -7.11 19.43
N GLU A 36 -9.30 -7.77 18.32
CA GLU A 36 -8.36 -8.05 17.25
C GLU A 36 -9.03 -7.96 15.89
N ARG A 37 -8.31 -7.41 14.89
CA ARG A 37 -8.75 -7.39 13.50
C ARG A 37 -7.57 -7.39 12.55
N THR A 38 -7.67 -8.21 11.49
CA THR A 38 -6.79 -8.17 10.32
C THR A 38 -7.49 -7.50 9.16
N GLY A 39 -6.78 -6.66 8.43
CA GLY A 39 -7.27 -6.01 7.22
C GLY A 39 -6.19 -5.91 6.15
N TYR A 40 -6.61 -5.78 4.91
CA TYR A 40 -5.75 -5.66 3.74
C TYR A 40 -6.08 -4.40 2.95
N LEU A 41 -5.04 -3.73 2.47
CA LEU A 41 -5.13 -2.65 1.49
C LEU A 41 -4.24 -3.01 0.31
N PHE A 42 -4.74 -2.91 -0.90
CA PHE A 42 -3.96 -3.24 -2.09
C PHE A 42 -4.30 -2.31 -3.26
N ILE A 43 -3.35 -2.23 -4.20
CA ILE A 43 -3.50 -1.51 -5.45
C ILE A 43 -3.08 -2.45 -6.57
N GLU A 44 -3.92 -2.59 -7.57
CA GLU A 44 -3.63 -3.33 -8.79
C GLU A 44 -3.21 -2.35 -9.89
N TYR A 45 -2.10 -2.64 -10.51
CA TYR A 45 -1.56 -1.90 -11.64
C TYR A 45 -1.68 -2.73 -12.91
N LYS A 46 -2.12 -2.12 -13.98
CA LYS A 46 -2.11 -2.73 -15.32
C LYS A 46 -1.06 -2.05 -16.18
N LYS A 47 -0.16 -2.82 -16.76
CA LYS A 47 0.79 -2.27 -17.74
C LYS A 47 0.02 -1.84 -18.98
N ARG A 48 0.22 -0.58 -19.40
CA ARG A 48 -0.45 0.00 -20.57
C ARG A 48 -0.25 -0.91 -21.81
N ASN A 49 -1.30 -1.06 -22.61
CA ASN A 49 -1.33 -1.86 -23.84
C ASN A 49 -0.99 -3.37 -23.67
N THR A 50 -1.10 -3.90 -22.46
CA THR A 50 -0.89 -5.32 -22.19
C THR A 50 -1.98 -5.84 -21.24
N ASN A 51 -2.04 -7.17 -21.07
CA ASN A 51 -2.84 -7.83 -20.03
C ASN A 51 -1.97 -8.23 -18.82
N ARG A 52 -0.86 -7.55 -18.60
CA ARG A 52 -0.01 -7.81 -17.44
C ARG A 52 -0.45 -6.96 -16.27
N TYR A 53 -0.64 -7.63 -15.14
CA TYR A 53 -1.04 -7.02 -13.88
C TYR A 53 0.03 -7.25 -12.82
N ILE A 54 0.23 -6.25 -11.98
CA ILE A 54 1.04 -6.32 -10.76
C ILE A 54 0.19 -5.76 -9.65
N THR A 55 0.15 -6.46 -8.52
CA THR A 55 -0.57 -5.98 -7.33
C THR A 55 0.41 -5.77 -6.19
N THR A 56 0.37 -4.61 -5.58
CA THR A 56 1.07 -4.33 -4.32
C THR A 56 0.06 -4.12 -3.20
N GLY A 57 0.41 -4.53 -1.99
CA GLY A 57 -0.51 -4.35 -0.88
C GLY A 57 0.16 -4.49 0.48
N ILE A 58 -0.59 -4.12 1.50
CA ILE A 58 -0.21 -4.28 2.89
C ILE A 58 -1.29 -5.05 3.65
N GLY A 59 -0.84 -5.91 4.56
CA GLY A 59 -1.67 -6.52 5.57
C GLY A 59 -1.35 -5.90 6.92
N LEU A 60 -2.38 -5.68 7.70
CA LEU A 60 -2.31 -5.06 9.01
C LEU A 60 -3.11 -5.92 10.00
N LYS A 61 -2.53 -6.18 11.16
CA LYS A 61 -3.23 -6.84 12.25
C LYS A 61 -3.15 -5.98 13.49
N ALA A 62 -4.28 -5.42 13.87
CA ALA A 62 -4.41 -4.63 15.09
C ALA A 62 -4.94 -5.51 16.22
N LYS A 63 -4.33 -5.38 17.39
CA LYS A 63 -4.80 -5.88 18.66
C LYS A 63 -4.92 -4.73 19.64
N ARG A 64 -6.00 -4.72 20.41
CA ARG A 64 -6.21 -3.67 21.41
C ARG A 64 -5.06 -3.67 22.43
N HIS A 65 -4.55 -2.48 22.74
CA HIS A 65 -3.42 -2.26 23.65
C HIS A 65 -2.09 -2.94 23.25
N LYS A 66 -1.92 -3.31 21.98
CA LYS A 66 -0.67 -3.85 21.45
C LYS A 66 -0.24 -3.09 20.19
N SER A 67 1.04 -3.17 19.87
CA SER A 67 1.55 -2.66 18.60
C SER A 67 0.91 -3.41 17.44
N MET A 68 0.62 -2.69 16.37
CA MET A 68 0.04 -3.27 15.16
C MET A 68 1.08 -4.03 14.35
N ASP A 69 0.78 -5.28 14.01
CA ASP A 69 1.59 -6.06 13.07
C ASP A 69 1.41 -5.53 11.66
N PHE A 70 2.48 -5.56 10.88
CA PHE A 70 2.55 -5.12 9.50
C PHE A 70 3.25 -6.15 8.64
N TRP A 71 2.76 -6.36 7.43
CA TRP A 71 3.48 -7.00 6.35
C TRP A 71 3.11 -6.38 5.02
N GLY A 72 4.06 -6.30 4.10
CA GLY A 72 3.86 -5.87 2.74
C GLY A 72 3.89 -7.05 1.77
N PHE A 73 3.25 -6.94 0.61
CA PHE A 73 3.31 -7.97 -0.40
C PHE A 73 3.25 -7.41 -1.82
N ILE A 74 3.74 -8.19 -2.75
CA ILE A 74 3.60 -7.97 -4.18
C ILE A 74 3.22 -9.27 -4.88
N ILE A 75 2.33 -9.18 -5.85
CA ILE A 75 1.96 -10.24 -6.78
C ILE A 75 2.40 -9.79 -8.17
N LYS A 76 3.31 -10.55 -8.80
CA LYS A 76 3.97 -10.18 -10.06
C LYS A 76 3.71 -11.13 -11.22
N ASP A 77 2.99 -12.21 -10.97
CA ASP A 77 2.67 -13.26 -11.95
C ASP A 77 1.36 -13.01 -12.72
N GLY A 78 0.74 -11.85 -12.50
CA GLY A 78 -0.49 -11.45 -13.17
C GLY A 78 -1.76 -11.91 -12.51
N ARG A 79 -1.70 -12.73 -11.45
CA ARG A 79 -2.90 -13.11 -10.67
C ARG A 79 -3.54 -11.87 -10.02
N ARG A 80 -4.86 -11.83 -10.07
CA ARG A 80 -5.66 -10.70 -9.59
C ARG A 80 -6.44 -11.08 -8.33
N ILE A 81 -6.41 -10.20 -7.34
CA ILE A 81 -7.20 -10.37 -6.11
C ILE A 81 -8.68 -10.25 -6.43
N GLY A 82 -9.45 -11.20 -5.93
CA GLY A 82 -10.89 -11.30 -6.18
C GLY A 82 -11.27 -12.13 -7.40
N ARG A 83 -10.31 -12.49 -8.28
CA ARG A 83 -10.51 -13.39 -9.42
C ARG A 83 -9.72 -14.68 -9.26
N ASP A 84 -8.39 -14.56 -9.22
CA ASP A 84 -7.47 -15.69 -9.27
C ASP A 84 -7.01 -16.10 -7.86
N MET A 85 -7.12 -15.19 -6.90
CA MET A 85 -6.85 -15.45 -5.49
C MET A 85 -7.68 -14.54 -4.57
N LEU A 86 -7.82 -14.97 -3.33
CA LEU A 86 -8.56 -14.23 -2.30
C LEU A 86 -7.63 -13.90 -1.11
N LEU A 87 -7.88 -12.77 -0.46
CA LEU A 87 -7.19 -12.38 0.78
C LEU A 87 -7.92 -12.88 2.04
N TYR A 88 -8.87 -13.78 1.88
CA TYR A 88 -9.64 -14.38 2.98
C TYR A 88 -9.98 -15.84 2.66
N LYS A 89 -10.19 -16.61 3.69
CA LYS A 89 -10.77 -17.95 3.64
C LYS A 89 -12.20 -17.95 4.18
N LYS A 90 -12.99 -18.93 3.78
CA LYS A 90 -14.34 -19.13 4.30
C LYS A 90 -14.28 -20.24 5.35
N GLU A 91 -14.71 -19.95 6.56
CA GLU A 91 -14.82 -20.92 7.64
C GLU A 91 -16.25 -20.94 8.20
N LYS A 92 -16.72 -22.12 8.62
CA LYS A 92 -17.97 -22.25 9.38
C LYS A 92 -17.69 -21.96 10.85
N VAL A 93 -18.27 -20.88 11.36
CA VAL A 93 -18.19 -20.49 12.77
C VAL A 93 -19.63 -20.43 13.31
N SER A 94 -19.92 -21.22 14.33
CA SER A 94 -21.26 -21.26 14.98
C SER A 94 -22.42 -21.42 13.97
N GLY A 95 -22.25 -22.28 12.96
CA GLY A 95 -23.29 -22.57 11.96
C GLY A 95 -23.39 -21.58 10.80
N SER A 96 -22.68 -20.47 10.82
CA SER A 96 -22.62 -19.49 9.73
C SER A 96 -21.27 -19.53 9.01
N VAL A 97 -21.27 -19.23 7.69
CA VAL A 97 -20.04 -19.11 6.90
C VAL A 97 -19.50 -17.70 7.07
N GLN A 98 -18.30 -17.59 7.64
CA GLN A 98 -17.61 -16.34 7.84
C GLN A 98 -16.40 -16.21 6.89
N LYS A 99 -16.10 -14.97 6.46
CA LYS A 99 -14.89 -14.63 5.71
C LYS A 99 -13.83 -14.22 6.71
N ILE A 100 -12.78 -15.00 6.83
CA ILE A 100 -11.66 -14.76 7.75
C ILE A 100 -10.46 -14.31 6.92
N PRO A 101 -9.91 -13.10 7.15
CA PRO A 101 -8.71 -12.63 6.45
C PRO A 101 -7.54 -13.62 6.62
N LEU A 102 -6.76 -13.80 5.56
CA LEU A 102 -5.55 -14.64 5.62
C LEU A 102 -4.57 -14.07 6.66
N THR A 103 -3.88 -14.94 7.35
CA THR A 103 -2.69 -14.57 8.10
C THR A 103 -1.52 -14.28 7.14
N LYS A 104 -0.44 -13.68 7.66
CA LYS A 104 0.79 -13.45 6.87
C LYS A 104 1.28 -14.74 6.21
N LYS A 105 1.37 -15.85 6.99
CA LYS A 105 1.87 -17.13 6.50
C LYS A 105 0.95 -17.78 5.47
N GLU A 106 -0.36 -17.69 5.66
CA GLU A 106 -1.33 -18.16 4.67
C GLU A 106 -1.23 -17.38 3.37
N LEU A 107 -1.01 -16.05 3.45
CA LEU A 107 -0.77 -15.21 2.29
C LEU A 107 0.55 -15.59 1.57
N GLU A 108 1.64 -15.81 2.32
CA GLU A 108 2.92 -16.28 1.77
C GLU A 108 2.74 -17.58 0.98
N ASN A 109 2.05 -18.55 1.57
CA ASN A 109 1.76 -19.82 0.92
C ASN A 109 0.88 -19.65 -0.35
N SER A 110 -0.11 -18.76 -0.29
CA SER A 110 -1.02 -18.50 -1.42
C SER A 110 -0.30 -17.77 -2.57
N ILE A 111 0.60 -16.85 -2.27
CA ILE A 111 1.38 -16.12 -3.28
C ILE A 111 2.46 -17.05 -3.88
N GLY A 112 3.16 -17.82 -3.05
CA GLY A 112 4.24 -18.72 -3.49
C GLY A 112 5.28 -17.99 -4.34
N ASP A 113 5.73 -18.60 -5.42
CA ASP A 113 6.75 -18.04 -6.33
C ASP A 113 6.22 -16.87 -7.19
N GLY A 114 4.92 -16.67 -7.23
CA GLY A 114 4.26 -15.60 -7.99
C GLY A 114 4.44 -14.20 -7.43
N GLY A 115 5.06 -14.07 -6.25
CA GLY A 115 5.29 -12.77 -5.62
C GLY A 115 6.22 -12.84 -4.42
N VAL A 116 6.13 -11.84 -3.56
CA VAL A 116 6.96 -11.73 -2.35
C VAL A 116 6.12 -11.15 -1.21
N VAL A 117 6.31 -11.65 0.01
CA VAL A 117 5.79 -11.05 1.24
C VAL A 117 6.97 -10.65 2.12
N VAL A 118 6.93 -9.41 2.63
CA VAL A 118 7.98 -8.83 3.47
C VAL A 118 7.42 -8.39 4.81
N GLY A 119 8.29 -8.34 5.83
CA GLY A 119 7.88 -8.03 7.20
C GLY A 119 8.01 -6.55 7.58
N THR A 120 8.78 -5.78 6.84
CA THR A 120 9.08 -4.39 7.18
C THR A 120 8.58 -3.41 6.13
N GLN A 121 8.30 -2.20 6.59
CA GLN A 121 7.90 -1.09 5.75
C GLN A 121 8.99 -0.70 4.73
N LYS A 122 10.26 -0.75 5.15
CA LYS A 122 11.40 -0.42 4.28
C LYS A 122 11.51 -1.40 3.12
N GLU A 123 11.39 -2.70 3.40
CA GLU A 123 11.39 -3.73 2.35
C GLU A 123 10.21 -3.56 1.39
N TYR A 124 9.01 -3.28 1.92
CA TYR A 124 7.83 -3.04 1.09
C TYR A 124 8.01 -1.84 0.16
N MET A 125 8.54 -0.74 0.69
CA MET A 125 8.83 0.46 -0.09
C MET A 125 9.83 0.17 -1.23
N GLY A 126 10.87 -0.63 -0.94
CA GLY A 126 11.82 -1.11 -1.95
C GLY A 126 11.18 -1.97 -3.04
N LEU A 127 10.25 -2.87 -2.66
CA LEU A 127 9.51 -3.68 -3.63
C LEU A 127 8.63 -2.82 -4.54
N VAL A 128 7.88 -1.87 -3.96
CA VAL A 128 7.01 -0.98 -4.74
C VAL A 128 7.84 -0.14 -5.71
N ASN A 129 8.96 0.42 -5.25
CA ASN A 129 9.86 1.15 -6.14
C ASN A 129 10.39 0.24 -7.26
N LYS A 130 10.93 -0.91 -6.92
CA LYS A 130 11.54 -1.83 -7.89
C LYS A 130 10.58 -2.30 -9.00
N TYR A 131 9.34 -2.61 -8.66
CA TYR A 131 8.41 -3.27 -9.59
C TYR A 131 7.38 -2.34 -10.22
N VAL A 132 7.15 -1.16 -9.65
CA VAL A 132 6.10 -0.25 -10.12
C VAL A 132 6.68 1.08 -10.62
N PHE A 133 7.54 1.73 -9.86
CA PHE A 133 8.01 3.09 -10.19
C PHE A 133 9.38 3.13 -10.85
N GLY A 134 10.34 2.34 -10.40
CA GLY A 134 11.65 2.24 -11.03
C GLY A 134 12.61 3.40 -10.77
N PHE A 135 12.40 4.17 -9.69
CA PHE A 135 13.35 5.25 -9.33
C PHE A 135 14.71 4.68 -8.95
N GLU A 136 15.78 5.39 -9.30
CA GLU A 136 17.15 4.97 -9.00
C GLU A 136 17.44 4.96 -7.50
N SER A 137 16.85 5.89 -6.74
CA SER A 137 16.99 5.97 -5.29
C SER A 137 15.65 5.82 -4.56
N ILE A 138 15.72 5.32 -3.33
CA ILE A 138 14.55 5.20 -2.46
C ILE A 138 14.11 6.58 -1.94
N GLU A 139 15.03 7.52 -1.88
CA GLU A 139 14.80 8.91 -1.49
C GLU A 139 13.91 9.61 -2.53
N ALA A 140 14.21 9.48 -3.82
CA ALA A 140 13.39 10.01 -4.91
C ALA A 140 11.97 9.44 -4.87
N PHE A 141 11.83 8.14 -4.58
CA PHE A 141 10.51 7.53 -4.37
C PHE A 141 9.77 8.11 -3.15
N ASP A 142 10.44 8.30 -2.00
CA ASP A 142 9.83 8.91 -0.81
C ASP A 142 9.40 10.37 -1.08
N ASP A 143 10.15 11.11 -1.88
CA ASP A 143 9.82 12.48 -2.28
C ASP A 143 8.60 12.54 -3.19
N LEU A 144 8.45 11.60 -4.14
CA LEU A 144 7.21 11.44 -4.89
C LEU A 144 6.01 11.18 -3.94
N ILE A 145 6.16 10.31 -2.95
CA ILE A 145 5.09 10.03 -1.98
C ILE A 145 4.71 11.28 -1.19
N LYS A 146 5.70 12.07 -0.75
CA LYS A 146 5.46 13.36 -0.06
C LYS A 146 4.68 14.31 -0.97
N LEU A 147 5.07 14.44 -2.24
CA LEU A 147 4.36 15.26 -3.23
C LEU A 147 2.91 14.82 -3.39
N LEU A 148 2.65 13.52 -3.57
CA LEU A 148 1.29 12.98 -3.70
C LEU A 148 0.42 13.26 -2.47
N ILE A 149 1.02 13.24 -1.27
CA ILE A 149 0.32 13.59 -0.02
C ILE A 149 -0.03 15.09 -0.01
N GLN A 150 0.89 15.94 -0.43
CA GLN A 150 0.66 17.39 -0.51
C GLN A 150 -0.46 17.72 -1.53
N LEU A 151 -0.44 17.09 -2.69
CA LEU A 151 -1.46 17.26 -3.73
C LEU A 151 -2.86 16.80 -3.28
N ARG A 152 -2.93 15.84 -2.37
CA ARG A 152 -4.20 15.39 -1.75
C ARG A 152 -4.79 16.40 -0.79
N SER A 153 -3.99 17.34 -0.29
CA SER A 153 -4.45 18.34 0.65
C SER A 153 -5.19 19.47 -0.09
N PRO A 154 -6.50 19.76 0.18
CA PRO A 154 -7.19 20.89 -0.44
C PRO A 154 -6.65 22.25 0.04
N LYS A 155 -5.95 22.30 1.16
CA LYS A 155 -5.15 23.46 1.50
C LYS A 155 -3.79 23.28 0.85
N LEU A 156 -3.63 23.82 -0.34
CA LEU A 156 -2.29 24.16 -0.85
C LEU A 156 -1.57 24.86 0.30
N SER A 157 -0.60 24.17 0.89
CA SER A 157 0.14 24.76 2.00
C SER A 157 0.74 26.07 1.49
N LYS A 158 0.84 27.08 2.35
CA LYS A 158 1.52 28.34 2.01
C LYS A 158 2.97 28.13 1.56
N ASP A 159 3.49 26.93 1.80
CA ASP A 159 4.85 26.47 1.47
C ASP A 159 4.93 25.72 0.12
N PHE A 160 3.81 25.65 -0.61
CA PHE A 160 3.78 25.03 -1.92
C PHE A 160 4.51 25.91 -2.95
N LYS A 161 5.76 25.59 -3.21
CA LYS A 161 6.56 26.22 -4.26
C LYS A 161 6.45 25.37 -5.53
N PRO A 162 5.94 25.91 -6.64
CA PRO A 162 5.86 25.20 -7.94
C PRO A 162 7.22 24.62 -8.38
N THR A 163 8.32 25.29 -8.03
CA THR A 163 9.70 24.86 -8.29
C THR A 163 10.05 23.51 -7.63
N VAL A 164 9.49 23.19 -6.46
CA VAL A 164 9.74 21.90 -5.79
C VAL A 164 9.11 20.75 -6.58
N ILE A 165 7.91 20.97 -7.15
CA ILE A 165 7.26 19.98 -8.01
C ILE A 165 8.06 19.77 -9.28
N TYR A 166 8.49 20.87 -9.90
CA TYR A 166 9.28 20.82 -11.13
C TYR A 166 10.56 20.01 -10.93
N ASN A 167 11.32 20.29 -9.88
CA ASN A 167 12.54 19.55 -9.56
C ASN A 167 12.29 18.06 -9.29
N ILE A 168 11.24 17.72 -8.52
CA ILE A 168 10.87 16.31 -8.25
C ILE A 168 10.46 15.59 -9.54
N LEU A 169 9.72 16.25 -10.41
CA LEU A 169 9.31 15.67 -11.69
C LEU A 169 10.50 15.53 -12.63
N GLU A 170 11.39 16.52 -12.69
CA GLU A 170 12.59 16.50 -13.54
C GLU A 170 13.58 15.41 -13.08
N GLU A 171 13.79 15.24 -11.78
CA GLU A 171 14.62 14.16 -11.22
C GLU A 171 13.95 12.77 -11.31
N SER A 172 12.62 12.72 -11.45
CA SER A 172 11.83 11.47 -11.44
C SER A 172 11.49 10.95 -12.84
N LEU A 173 11.60 11.79 -13.86
CA LEU A 173 11.38 11.37 -15.24
C LEU A 173 12.72 10.92 -15.83
N PRO A 174 12.84 9.67 -16.31
CA PRO A 174 13.99 9.30 -17.12
C PRO A 174 14.05 10.24 -18.31
N GLU A 175 15.24 10.73 -18.64
CA GLU A 175 15.47 11.48 -19.89
C GLU A 175 14.92 10.61 -21.02
N LEU A 176 13.94 11.15 -21.74
CA LEU A 176 13.46 10.52 -22.98
C LEU A 176 14.63 10.47 -23.94
N GLY A 177 15.13 9.28 -24.22
CA GLY A 177 16.17 9.11 -25.23
C GLY A 177 15.70 9.67 -26.57
N ASP A 178 16.60 10.30 -27.32
CA ASP A 178 16.34 10.90 -28.65
C ASP A 178 15.62 9.93 -29.62
N ASP A 179 15.66 8.64 -29.36
CA ASP A 179 14.99 7.59 -30.15
C ASP A 179 13.47 7.51 -29.88
N GLU A 180 12.98 7.94 -28.74
CA GLU A 180 11.55 7.93 -28.40
C GLU A 180 10.80 9.16 -28.89
N LEU A 181 11.52 10.23 -29.26
CA LEU A 181 10.96 11.46 -29.81
C LEU A 181 10.72 11.40 -31.33
N ARG A 182 11.14 10.32 -32.00
CA ARG A 182 11.06 10.15 -33.47
C ARG A 182 10.11 9.06 -33.96
N SER A 183 9.27 8.50 -33.08
CA SER A 183 8.27 7.48 -33.43
C SER A 183 6.84 8.02 -33.45
#